data_bbf537f527d1ad50e427bb5047b8039b
#
_entry.id   bbf537f527d1ad50e427bb5047b8039b
#
_cell.length_a   1.000
_cell.length_b   1.000
_cell.length_c   1.000
_cell.angle_alpha   90.00
_cell.angle_beta   90.00
_cell.angle_gamma   90.00
#
_symmetry.space_group_name_H-M   'P 1'
#
loop_
_entity.id
_entity.type
_entity.pdbx_description
1 polymer ?
#
loop_
_entity_poly.entity_id
_entity_poly.type
_entity_poly.pdbx_seq_one_letter_code
_entity_poly.pdbx_strand_id
1 'polypeptide(L)'
;MTPEEYAKLHQKAFRCAFDFLNEHFPPQDEEEWWLKTAQDASAASIAFGENELVIQLLCAITNYIGKEYHKRRNNSGEVNT
;
A
#
# COMPACT_ATOMS: atom_id res chain seq x y z
N MET A 1 20.89 9.18 -15.58
CA MET A 1 19.78 8.30 -16.04
C MET A 1 19.06 8.96 -17.20
N THR A 2 18.80 8.21 -18.26
CA THR A 2 18.08 8.74 -19.43
C THR A 2 16.58 8.80 -19.18
N PRO A 3 15.84 9.57 -20.00
CA PRO A 3 14.37 9.59 -19.88
C PRO A 3 13.75 8.21 -20.01
N GLU A 4 14.31 7.35 -20.86
CA GLU A 4 13.80 5.99 -21.02
C GLU A 4 14.04 5.15 -19.79
N GLU A 5 15.18 5.32 -19.14
CA GLU A 5 15.49 4.62 -17.90
C GLU A 5 14.55 5.07 -16.77
N TYR A 6 14.27 6.38 -16.70
CA TYR A 6 13.32 6.90 -15.74
C TYR A 6 11.93 6.33 -15.97
N ALA A 7 11.50 6.27 -17.23
CA ALA A 7 10.18 5.74 -17.55
C ALA A 7 10.05 4.29 -17.11
N LYS A 8 11.08 3.49 -17.33
CA LYS A 8 11.09 2.09 -16.90
C LYS A 8 11.06 1.95 -15.39
N LEU A 9 11.84 2.80 -14.71
CA LEU A 9 11.87 2.80 -13.25
C LEU A 9 10.50 3.14 -12.69
N HIS A 10 9.85 4.17 -13.23
CA HIS A 10 8.53 4.59 -12.76
C HIS A 10 7.49 3.50 -13.01
N GLN A 11 7.57 2.85 -14.16
CA GLN A 11 6.66 1.76 -14.48
C GLN A 11 6.77 0.62 -13.46
N LYS A 12 8.01 0.26 -13.12
CA LYS A 12 8.26 -0.76 -12.11
C LYS A 12 7.78 -0.34 -10.73
N ALA A 13 7.95 0.94 -10.40
CA ALA A 13 7.52 1.46 -9.11
C ALA A 13 6.00 1.37 -8.97
N PHE A 14 5.27 1.79 -10.00
CA PHE A 14 3.81 1.70 -9.97
C PHE A 14 3.33 0.25 -9.96
N ARG A 15 4.05 -0.63 -10.66
CA ARG A 15 3.71 -2.05 -10.63
C ARG A 15 3.90 -2.64 -9.25
N CYS A 16 4.98 -2.27 -8.60
CA CYS A 16 5.25 -2.70 -7.23
C CYS A 16 4.11 -2.28 -6.29
N ALA A 17 3.70 -1.02 -6.41
CA ALA A 17 2.62 -0.48 -5.59
C ALA A 17 1.28 -1.16 -5.88
N PHE A 18 0.99 -1.41 -7.13
CA PHE A 18 -0.23 -2.10 -7.54
C PHE A 18 -0.29 -3.52 -6.98
N ASP A 19 0.80 -4.25 -7.09
CA ASP A 19 0.87 -5.61 -6.58
C ASP A 19 0.72 -5.63 -5.06
N PHE A 20 1.35 -4.67 -4.38
CA PHE A 20 1.21 -4.55 -2.94
C PHE A 20 -0.24 -4.31 -2.53
N LEU A 21 -0.93 -3.41 -3.24
CA LEU A 21 -2.33 -3.13 -2.95
C LEU A 21 -3.18 -4.39 -3.12
N ASN A 22 -2.98 -5.11 -4.22
CA ASN A 22 -3.75 -6.33 -4.47
C ASN A 22 -3.52 -7.41 -3.42
N GLU A 23 -2.31 -7.52 -2.92
CA GLU A 23 -1.97 -8.51 -1.92
C GLU A 23 -2.51 -8.19 -0.53
N HIS A 24 -2.77 -6.91 -0.28
CA HIS A 24 -3.17 -6.44 1.05
C HIS A 24 -4.56 -5.82 1.07
N PHE A 25 -5.42 -6.19 0.14
CA PHE A 25 -6.78 -5.72 0.09
C PHE A 25 -7.71 -6.91 -0.15
N PRO A 26 -8.83 -7.03 0.59
CA PRO A 26 -9.39 -6.04 1.50
C PRO A 26 -8.72 -6.06 2.89
N PRO A 27 -8.80 -4.94 3.63
CA PRO A 27 -8.22 -4.88 4.97
C PRO A 27 -8.96 -5.78 5.95
N GLN A 28 -8.23 -6.27 6.94
CA GLN A 28 -8.78 -7.18 7.93
C GLN A 28 -8.69 -6.59 9.34
N ASP A 29 -9.42 -7.21 10.28
CA ASP A 29 -9.49 -6.69 11.65
C ASP A 29 -8.30 -7.07 12.52
N GLU A 30 -7.63 -8.18 12.23
CA GLU A 30 -6.60 -8.71 13.09
C GLU A 30 -5.39 -7.77 13.18
N GLU A 31 -4.93 -7.54 14.38
CA GLU A 31 -3.75 -6.73 14.61
C GLU A 31 -2.53 -7.29 13.87
N GLU A 32 -2.41 -8.62 13.83
CA GLU A 32 -1.32 -9.28 13.13
C GLU A 32 -1.31 -8.94 11.65
N TRP A 33 -2.48 -8.80 11.05
CA TRP A 33 -2.59 -8.44 9.64
C TRP A 33 -2.01 -7.06 9.38
N TRP A 34 -2.31 -6.09 10.27
CA TRP A 34 -1.79 -4.74 10.13
C TRP A 34 -0.29 -4.67 10.33
N LEU A 35 0.21 -5.43 11.30
CA LEU A 35 1.64 -5.51 11.55
C LEU A 35 2.36 -6.10 10.34
N LYS A 36 1.83 -7.19 9.81
CA LYS A 36 2.42 -7.82 8.63
C LYS A 36 2.37 -6.91 7.42
N THR A 37 1.28 -6.18 7.24
CA THR A 37 1.16 -5.23 6.14
C THR A 37 2.23 -4.15 6.23
N ALA A 38 2.48 -3.62 7.41
CA ALA A 38 3.53 -2.63 7.62
C ALA A 38 4.91 -3.22 7.34
N GLN A 39 5.16 -4.44 7.79
CA GLN A 39 6.42 -5.13 7.53
C GLN A 39 6.62 -5.38 6.05
N ASP A 40 5.57 -5.80 5.34
CA ASP A 40 5.64 -6.05 3.91
C ASP A 40 5.90 -4.77 3.13
N ALA A 41 5.32 -3.64 3.56
CA ALA A 41 5.58 -2.36 2.92
C ALA A 41 7.04 -1.96 3.09
N SER A 42 7.59 -2.13 4.28
CA SER A 42 8.98 -1.86 4.54
C SER A 42 9.89 -2.74 3.70
N ALA A 43 9.59 -4.03 3.63
CA ALA A 43 10.36 -4.99 2.84
C ALA A 43 10.33 -4.64 1.36
N ALA A 44 9.17 -4.23 0.84
CA ALA A 44 9.04 -3.84 -0.56
C ALA A 44 9.88 -2.60 -0.86
N SER A 45 9.87 -1.62 0.05
CA SER A 45 10.66 -0.41 -0.08
C SER A 45 12.16 -0.75 -0.14
N ILE A 46 12.62 -1.60 0.75
CA ILE A 46 14.03 -2.00 0.80
C ILE A 46 14.41 -2.77 -0.46
N ALA A 47 13.54 -3.70 -0.88
CA ALA A 47 13.80 -4.50 -2.08
C ALA A 47 13.90 -3.63 -3.34
N PHE A 48 13.22 -2.48 -3.35
CA PHE A 48 13.27 -1.56 -4.49
C PHE A 48 14.39 -0.51 -4.34
N GLY A 49 15.29 -0.69 -3.37
CA GLY A 49 16.42 0.21 -3.17
C GLY A 49 16.05 1.51 -2.47
N GLU A 50 15.01 1.49 -1.67
CA GLU A 50 14.53 2.66 -0.92
C GLU A 50 14.26 3.86 -1.82
N ASN A 51 13.68 3.59 -2.99
CA ASN A 51 13.33 4.60 -3.97
C ASN A 51 12.24 5.51 -3.42
N GLU A 52 12.42 6.82 -3.54
CA GLU A 52 11.50 7.80 -2.99
C GLU A 52 10.07 7.66 -3.53
N LEU A 53 9.93 7.40 -4.82
CA LEU A 53 8.62 7.22 -5.42
C LEU A 53 7.91 5.99 -4.83
N VAL A 54 8.62 4.89 -4.68
CA VAL A 54 8.05 3.67 -4.12
C VAL A 54 7.63 3.91 -2.67
N ILE A 55 8.46 4.58 -1.89
CA ILE A 55 8.13 4.90 -0.50
C ILE A 55 6.85 5.70 -0.42
N GLN A 56 6.73 6.74 -1.25
CA GLN A 56 5.53 7.58 -1.25
C GLN A 56 4.30 6.82 -1.74
N LEU A 57 4.45 5.99 -2.76
CA LEU A 57 3.34 5.18 -3.25
C LEU A 57 2.85 4.19 -2.19
N LEU A 58 3.78 3.52 -1.51
CA LEU A 58 3.39 2.58 -0.47
C LEU A 58 2.74 3.28 0.72
N CYS A 59 3.23 4.45 1.09
CA CYS A 59 2.60 5.25 2.14
C CYS A 59 1.17 5.64 1.75
N ALA A 60 0.97 6.09 0.50
CA ALA A 60 -0.35 6.46 0.03
C ALA A 60 -1.30 5.26 0.04
N ILE A 61 -0.80 4.10 -0.37
CA ILE A 61 -1.60 2.88 -0.41
C ILE A 61 -1.99 2.42 0.99
N THR A 62 -1.05 2.42 1.93
CA THR A 62 -1.37 2.02 3.30
C THR A 62 -2.37 2.98 3.93
N ASN A 63 -2.26 4.27 3.64
CA ASN A 63 -3.25 5.24 4.10
C ASN A 63 -4.62 4.97 3.49
N TYR A 64 -4.67 4.67 2.21
CA TYR A 64 -5.91 4.33 1.53
C TYR A 64 -6.57 3.09 2.15
N ILE A 65 -5.77 2.06 2.38
CA ILE A 65 -6.27 0.82 2.98
C ILE A 65 -6.85 1.11 4.37
N GLY A 66 -6.17 1.92 5.16
CA GLY A 66 -6.64 2.32 6.48
C GLY A 66 -7.96 3.07 6.43
N LYS A 67 -8.11 3.99 5.48
CA LYS A 67 -9.35 4.73 5.30
C LYS A 67 -10.49 3.83 4.88
N GLU A 68 -10.23 2.88 3.98
CA GLU A 68 -11.25 1.92 3.56
C GLU A 68 -11.67 1.02 4.70
N TYR A 69 -10.75 0.62 5.54
CA TYR A 69 -11.06 -0.17 6.72
C TYR A 69 -12.01 0.60 7.64
N HIS A 70 -11.70 1.85 7.92
CA HIS A 70 -12.53 2.68 8.79
C HIS A 70 -13.91 2.93 8.18
N LYS A 71 -13.99 3.16 6.89
CA LYS A 71 -15.26 3.32 6.20
C LYS A 71 -16.15 2.09 6.34
N ARG A 72 -15.59 0.92 6.10
CA ARG A 72 -16.34 -0.33 6.20
C ARG A 72 -16.83 -0.57 7.61
N ARG A 73 -15.97 -0.30 8.57
CA ARG A 73 -16.30 -0.48 9.96
C ARG A 73 -17.37 0.50 10.42
N ASN A 74 -17.26 1.76 10.02
CA ASN A 74 -18.24 2.77 10.34
C ASN A 74 -19.59 2.47 9.70
N ASN A 75 -19.57 2.05 8.45
CA ASN A 75 -20.81 1.67 7.77
C ASN A 75 -21.50 0.52 8.47
N SER A 76 -20.74 -0.45 8.93
CA SER A 76 -21.31 -1.55 9.71
C SER A 76 -21.91 -1.07 11.02
N GLY A 77 -21.28 -0.10 11.66
CA GLY A 77 -21.72 0.42 12.93
C GLY A 77 -22.89 1.36 12.83
N GLU A 78 -23.10 1.95 11.66
CA GLU A 78 -24.13 2.96 11.44
C GLU A 78 -25.45 2.43 10.97
N VAL A 79 -25.50 1.18 10.68
CA VAL A 79 -26.69 0.56 10.13
C VAL A 79 -27.94 0.88 10.92
N ASN A 80 -27.79 1.10 12.16
CA ASN A 80 -28.90 1.31 13.09
C ASN A 80 -29.28 2.77 13.26
N THR A 81 -28.65 3.64 12.57
CA THR A 81 -28.94 5.07 12.69
C THR A 81 -29.79 5.61 11.55
#